data_a0116db1b621631915e7b842ea61f2b7
#
_entry.id   a0116db1b621631915e7b842ea61f2b7
#
_cell.length_a   1.000
_cell.length_b   1.000
_cell.length_c   1.000
_cell.angle_alpha   90.00
_cell.angle_beta   90.00
_cell.angle_gamma   90.00
#
_symmetry.space_group_name_H-M   'P 1'
#
loop_
_entity.id
_entity.type
_entity.pdbx_description
1 polymer ?
#
loop_
_entity_poly.entity_id
_entity_poly.type
_entity_poly.pdbx_seq_one_letter_code
_entity_poly.pdbx_strand_id
1 'polypeptide(L)' 'MASKEAELEALLYAAGDDGLETENLLQLLEISPAALRELANHLKDRLKNDENSGLQLICINQTYKLTTSPKC' A
#
# COMPACT_ATOMS: atom_id res chain seq x y z
N MET A 1 8.22 13.56 10.90
CA MET A 1 7.75 13.44 9.51
C MET A 1 7.44 11.99 9.19
N ALA A 2 6.33 11.75 8.51
CA ALA A 2 5.99 10.39 8.09
C ALA A 2 6.92 9.92 6.99
N SER A 3 7.28 8.64 6.98
CA SER A 3 8.04 8.06 5.89
C SER A 3 7.15 7.92 4.66
N LYS A 4 7.77 7.72 3.49
CA LYS A 4 6.99 7.49 2.27
C LYS A 4 6.13 6.23 2.39
N GLU A 5 6.63 5.22 3.10
CA GLU A 5 5.83 4.01 3.34
C GLU A 5 4.60 4.32 4.18
N ALA A 6 4.76 5.14 5.23
CA ALA A 6 3.63 5.54 6.07
C ALA A 6 2.62 6.37 5.27
N GLU A 7 3.11 7.24 4.37
CA GLU A 7 2.24 8.01 3.50
C GLU A 7 1.47 7.08 2.56
N LEU A 8 2.13 6.08 1.99
CA LEU A 8 1.48 5.10 1.13
C LEU A 8 0.36 4.37 1.87
N GLU A 9 0.69 3.88 3.07
CA GLU A 9 -0.30 3.17 3.88
C GLU A 9 -1.51 4.05 4.19
N ALA A 10 -1.27 5.29 4.58
CA ALA A 10 -2.35 6.21 4.92
C ALA A 10 -3.24 6.52 3.72
N LEU A 11 -2.63 6.73 2.55
CA LEU A 11 -3.38 6.99 1.33
C LEU A 11 -4.27 5.81 0.94
N LEU A 12 -3.72 4.60 1.04
CA LEU A 12 -4.47 3.40 0.70
C LEU A 12 -5.59 3.14 1.71
N TYR A 13 -5.33 3.40 2.98
CA TYR A 13 -6.35 3.26 4.01
C TYR A 13 -7.52 4.21 3.74
N ALA A 14 -7.20 5.45 3.39
CA ALA A 14 -8.23 6.46 3.11
C ALA A 14 -9.02 6.14 1.84
N ALA A 15 -8.39 5.48 0.87
CA ALA A 15 -9.06 5.12 -0.39
C ALA A 15 -10.05 3.96 -0.23
N GLY A 16 -9.88 3.16 0.82
CA GLY A 16 -10.78 2.04 1.08
C GLY A 16 -10.78 1.01 -0.03
N ASP A 17 -11.95 0.46 -0.31
CA ASP A 17 -12.10 -0.62 -1.28
C ASP A 17 -11.80 -0.21 -2.71
N ASP A 18 -11.85 1.08 -3.02
CA ASP A 18 -11.54 1.57 -4.36
C ASP A 18 -10.04 1.50 -4.65
N GLY A 19 -9.23 1.60 -3.62
CA GLY A 19 -7.79 1.65 -3.80
C GLY A 19 -7.32 2.88 -4.54
N LEU A 20 -6.06 2.86 -4.97
CA LEU A 20 -5.46 3.94 -5.76
C LEU A 20 -4.63 3.33 -6.88
N GLU A 21 -4.76 3.93 -8.06
CA GLU A 21 -3.98 3.48 -9.20
C GLU A 21 -2.52 3.89 -9.06
N THR A 22 -1.64 3.08 -9.65
CA THR A 22 -0.20 3.33 -9.64
C THR A 22 0.13 4.76 -10.02
N GLU A 23 -0.43 5.25 -11.12
CA GLU A 23 -0.12 6.61 -11.58
C GLU A 23 -0.48 7.68 -10.56
N ASN A 24 -1.61 7.52 -9.90
CA ASN A 24 -2.02 8.47 -8.86
C ASN A 24 -1.05 8.45 -7.69
N LEU A 25 -0.61 7.26 -7.30
CA LEU A 25 0.35 7.12 -6.20
C LEU A 25 1.69 7.75 -6.53
N LEU A 26 2.16 7.59 -7.77
CA LEU A 26 3.42 8.21 -8.19
C LEU A 26 3.36 9.72 -8.06
N GLN A 27 2.24 10.31 -8.44
CA GLN A 27 2.05 11.75 -8.35
C GLN A 27 1.90 12.22 -6.90
N LEU A 28 1.08 11.51 -6.13
CA LEU A 28 0.84 11.90 -4.74
C LEU A 28 2.08 11.76 -3.87
N LEU A 29 2.87 10.73 -4.10
CA LEU A 29 4.08 10.46 -3.31
C LEU A 29 5.31 11.10 -3.92
N GLU A 30 5.23 11.57 -5.16
CA GLU A 30 6.34 12.17 -5.88
C GLU A 30 7.55 11.23 -5.95
N ILE A 31 7.30 10.01 -6.39
CA ILE A 31 8.33 8.97 -6.47
C ILE A 31 8.30 8.29 -7.83
N SER A 32 9.37 7.57 -8.14
CA SER A 32 9.47 6.80 -9.38
C SER A 32 8.70 5.48 -9.28
N PRO A 33 8.39 4.86 -10.43
CA PRO A 33 7.75 3.54 -10.41
C PRO A 33 8.54 2.49 -9.65
N ALA A 34 9.87 2.51 -9.77
CA ALA A 34 10.71 1.56 -9.04
C ALA A 34 10.61 1.78 -7.53
N ALA A 35 10.62 3.05 -7.10
CA ALA A 35 10.49 3.37 -5.68
C ALA A 35 9.12 2.94 -5.14
N LEU A 36 8.05 3.12 -5.91
CA LEU A 36 6.72 2.68 -5.49
C LEU A 36 6.71 1.17 -5.30
N ARG A 37 7.30 0.43 -6.25
CA ARG A 37 7.34 -1.03 -6.16
C ARG A 37 8.04 -1.49 -4.89
N GLU A 38 9.17 -0.86 -4.55
CA GLU A 38 9.91 -1.20 -3.34
C GLU A 38 9.12 -0.88 -2.08
N LEU A 39 8.49 0.29 -2.05
CA LEU A 39 7.66 0.68 -0.91
C LEU A 39 6.48 -0.28 -0.73
N ALA A 40 5.84 -0.65 -1.84
CA ALA A 40 4.71 -1.57 -1.79
C ALA A 40 5.13 -2.94 -1.29
N ASN A 41 6.28 -3.44 -1.78
CA ASN A 41 6.78 -4.74 -1.31
C ASN A 41 7.11 -4.71 0.17
N HIS A 42 7.70 -3.63 0.64
CA HIS A 42 8.06 -3.48 2.04
C HIS A 42 6.82 -3.42 2.94
N LEU A 43 5.83 -2.65 2.51
CA LEU A 43 4.56 -2.56 3.23
C LEU A 43 3.86 -3.92 3.26
N LYS A 44 3.84 -4.60 2.11
CA LYS A 44 3.22 -5.91 1.99
C LYS A 44 3.85 -6.91 2.96
N ASP A 45 5.18 -6.94 3.02
CA ASP A 45 5.88 -7.86 3.91
C ASP A 45 5.63 -7.51 5.37
N ARG A 46 5.64 -6.22 5.72
CA ARG A 46 5.39 -5.78 7.09
C ARG A 46 4.00 -6.19 7.56
N LEU A 47 2.99 -5.99 6.71
CA LEU A 47 1.62 -6.38 7.05
C LEU A 47 1.48 -7.90 7.17
N LYS A 48 2.15 -8.64 6.29
CA LYS A 48 2.11 -10.09 6.30
C LYS A 48 2.74 -10.66 7.56
N ASN A 49 3.82 -10.04 8.03
CA ASN A 49 4.57 -10.53 9.18
C ASN A 49 4.03 -10.04 10.53
N ASP A 50 3.12 -9.08 10.51
CA ASP A 50 2.52 -8.54 11.73
C ASP A 50 1.30 -9.36 12.09
N GLU A 51 1.42 -10.17 13.13
CA GLU A 51 0.33 -11.03 13.57
C GLU A 51 -0.88 -10.26 14.08
N ASN A 52 -0.66 -9.01 14.46
CA ASN A 52 -1.75 -8.16 14.96
C ASN A 52 -2.44 -7.37 13.86
N SER A 53 -1.91 -7.44 12.63
CA SER A 53 -2.53 -6.74 11.51
C SER A 53 -3.60 -7.61 10.86
N GLY A 54 -4.77 -7.04 10.68
CA GLY A 54 -5.84 -7.70 9.93
C GLY A 54 -5.86 -7.30 8.47
N LEU A 55 -4.80 -6.65 7.98
CA LEU A 55 -4.78 -6.11 6.62
C LEU A 55 -3.70 -6.76 5.77
N GLN A 56 -3.95 -6.77 4.47
CA GLN A 56 -2.95 -7.14 3.47
C GLN A 56 -3.01 -6.13 2.33
N LEU A 57 -1.88 -5.98 1.65
CA LEU A 57 -1.80 -5.13 0.47
C LEU A 57 -1.90 -5.99 -0.78
N ILE A 58 -2.79 -5.62 -1.69
CA ILE A 58 -2.91 -6.29 -2.98
C ILE A 58 -2.83 -5.28 -4.11
N CYS A 59 -2.47 -5.78 -5.29
CA CYS A 59 -2.41 -4.97 -6.50
C CYS A 59 -3.09 -5.75 -7.62
N ILE A 60 -4.16 -5.19 -8.16
CA ILE A 60 -4.94 -5.79 -9.26
C ILE A 60 -5.07 -4.75 -10.36
N ASN A 61 -4.60 -5.10 -11.57
CA ASN A 61 -4.69 -4.21 -12.74
C ASN A 61 -4.15 -2.82 -12.44
N GLN A 62 -2.96 -2.78 -11.80
CA GLN A 62 -2.27 -1.53 -11.46
C GLN A 62 -2.99 -0.68 -10.41
N THR A 63 -3.93 -1.27 -9.69
CA THR A 63 -4.60 -0.61 -8.57
C THR A 63 -4.18 -1.29 -7.28
N TYR A 64 -3.59 -0.50 -6.37
CA TYR A 64 -3.22 -0.98 -5.05
C TYR A 64 -4.35 -0.73 -4.08
N LYS A 65 -4.59 -1.69 -3.20
CA LYS A 65 -5.57 -1.47 -2.13
C LYS A 65 -5.25 -2.33 -0.92
N LEU A 66 -5.74 -1.88 0.22
CA LEU A 66 -5.69 -2.66 1.45
C LEU A 66 -6.99 -3.43 1.59
N THR A 67 -6.88 -4.68 2.00
CA THR A 67 -8.05 -5.53 2.21
C THR A 67 -7.79 -6.41 3.43
N THR A 68 -8.81 -7.12 3.89
CA THR A 68 -8.65 -7.97 5.06
C THR A 68 -7.73 -9.14 4.75
N SER A 69 -6.88 -9.45 5.72
CA SER A 69 -5.95 -10.55 5.59
C SER A 69 -6.66 -11.89 5.75
N PRO A 70 -6.27 -12.93 4.98
CA PRO A 70 -6.86 -14.26 5.17
C PRO A 70 -6.51 -14.88 6.51
N LYS A 71 -5.59 -14.25 7.26
CA LYS A 71 -5.27 -14.72 8.62
C LYS A 71 -6.34 -14.38 9.64
N CYS A 72 -7.26 -13.51 9.29
CA CYS A 72 -8.34 -13.09 10.20
C CYS A 72 -9.53 -14.02 10.14
#